data_31fc2352c76fbeec44be83dc29707dde
#
_entry.id   31fc2352c76fbeec44be83dc29707dde
#
_cell.length_a   1.000
_cell.length_b   1.000
_cell.length_c   1.000
_cell.angle_alpha   90.00
_cell.angle_beta   90.00
_cell.angle_gamma   90.00
#
_symmetry.space_group_name_H-M   'P 1'
#
loop_
_entity.id
_entity.type
_entity.pdbx_description
1 polymer ?
#
loop_
_entity_poly.entity_id
_entity_poly.type
_entity_poly.pdbx_seq_one_letter_code
_entity_poly.pdbx_strand_id
1 'polypeptide(L)'
;DEAVILSTGDPLLAGLGHPGSRIICGISSLQAAFAAVGLPWSNVSVIDAHGKDHAEAIGDVVIDCRRGRPIFIIADPKFPVHELAEALHGMDLIIYICQDLGETEERIISGTPENPPVPDSNLFCCIVAPNRTE
;
A
#
# COMPACT_ATOMS: atom_id res chain seq x y z
N ASP A 1 -35.45 -0.93 -9.79
CA ASP A 1 -34.35 -0.73 -10.72
C ASP A 1 -33.08 -1.39 -10.16
N GLU A 2 -32.45 -2.24 -10.93
CA GLU A 2 -31.18 -2.87 -10.55
C GLU A 2 -30.03 -2.05 -11.15
N ALA A 3 -29.04 -1.70 -10.30
CA ALA A 3 -27.83 -1.03 -10.72
C ALA A 3 -26.63 -1.92 -10.40
N VAL A 4 -25.65 -1.94 -11.29
CA VAL A 4 -24.38 -2.64 -11.10
C VAL A 4 -23.26 -1.60 -11.03
N ILE A 5 -22.50 -1.64 -9.94
CA ILE A 5 -21.33 -0.81 -9.77
C ILE A 5 -20.10 -1.65 -10.05
N LEU A 6 -19.26 -1.21 -10.97
CA LEU A 6 -18.01 -1.88 -11.34
C LEU A 6 -16.85 -1.25 -10.60
N SER A 7 -15.96 -2.09 -10.10
CA SER A 7 -14.73 -1.68 -9.43
C SER A 7 -13.55 -2.46 -10.00
N THR A 8 -12.41 -1.81 -10.11
CA THR A 8 -11.14 -2.51 -10.38
C THR A 8 -10.62 -3.12 -9.09
N GLY A 9 -10.11 -4.35 -9.16
CA GLY A 9 -9.64 -5.05 -7.97
C GLY A 9 -10.78 -5.49 -7.07
N ASP A 10 -10.62 -5.29 -5.76
CA ASP A 10 -11.65 -5.61 -4.77
C ASP A 10 -12.40 -4.34 -4.36
N PRO A 11 -13.76 -4.34 -4.38
CA PRO A 11 -14.54 -3.15 -4.10
C PRO A 11 -14.44 -2.67 -2.65
N LEU A 12 -14.04 -3.52 -1.72
CA LEU A 12 -14.01 -3.18 -0.30
C LEU A 12 -12.66 -2.73 0.20
N LEU A 13 -11.60 -2.85 -0.59
CA LEU A 13 -10.27 -2.40 -0.14
C LEU A 13 -10.26 -0.89 0.14
N ALA A 14 -10.85 -0.10 -0.76
CA ALA A 14 -10.91 1.36 -0.64
C ALA A 14 -12.33 1.91 -0.37
N GLY A 15 -13.26 1.05 0.03
CA GLY A 15 -14.56 1.50 0.54
C GLY A 15 -15.64 1.80 -0.49
N LEU A 16 -15.66 1.13 -1.64
CA LEU A 16 -16.76 1.23 -2.60
C LEU A 16 -18.00 0.41 -2.22
N GLY A 17 -17.99 -0.23 -1.06
CA GLY A 17 -19.13 -1.00 -0.58
C GLY A 17 -20.36 -0.13 -0.31
N HIS A 18 -21.52 -0.58 -0.77
CA HIS A 18 -22.80 0.08 -0.52
C HIS A 18 -23.66 -0.82 0.37
N PRO A 19 -24.20 -0.31 1.49
CA PRO A 19 -25.07 -1.09 2.36
C PRO A 19 -26.26 -1.71 1.59
N GLY A 20 -26.49 -3.00 1.81
CA GLY A 20 -27.57 -3.73 1.16
C GLY A 20 -27.23 -4.27 -0.23
N SER A 21 -26.06 -3.97 -0.77
CA SER A 21 -25.59 -4.53 -2.03
C SER A 21 -25.00 -5.92 -1.85
N ARG A 22 -25.15 -6.77 -2.85
CA ARG A 22 -24.39 -8.00 -2.95
C ARG A 22 -22.99 -7.66 -3.45
N ILE A 23 -21.98 -8.01 -2.67
CA ILE A 23 -20.59 -7.76 -3.01
C ILE A 23 -19.98 -9.01 -3.64
N ILE A 24 -19.36 -8.83 -4.80
CA ILE A 24 -18.53 -9.85 -5.44
C ILE A 24 -17.08 -9.40 -5.26
N CYS A 25 -16.31 -10.16 -4.48
CA CYS A 25 -14.91 -9.86 -4.21
C CYS A 25 -14.04 -10.07 -5.45
N GLY A 26 -12.95 -9.33 -5.52
CA GLY A 26 -11.93 -9.46 -6.55
C GLY A 26 -10.55 -9.59 -5.94
N ILE A 27 -9.52 -9.60 -6.79
CA ILE A 27 -8.14 -9.55 -6.36
C ILE A 27 -7.76 -8.09 -6.16
N SER A 28 -7.45 -7.73 -4.93
CA SER A 28 -7.07 -6.36 -4.56
C SER A 28 -5.62 -6.05 -4.91
N SER A 29 -5.28 -4.76 -4.98
CA SER A 29 -3.89 -4.33 -5.09
C SER A 29 -3.05 -4.77 -3.89
N LEU A 30 -3.65 -4.91 -2.70
CA LEU A 30 -2.99 -5.47 -1.52
C LEU A 30 -2.52 -6.90 -1.79
N GLN A 31 -3.40 -7.77 -2.27
CA GLN A 31 -3.07 -9.16 -2.56
C GLN A 31 -2.01 -9.26 -3.66
N ALA A 32 -2.15 -8.47 -4.73
CA ALA A 32 -1.20 -8.45 -5.84
C ALA A 32 0.18 -7.95 -5.39
N ALA A 33 0.25 -6.91 -4.59
CA ALA A 33 1.50 -6.36 -4.07
C ALA A 33 2.22 -7.35 -3.17
N PHE A 34 1.52 -7.96 -2.22
CA PHE A 34 2.12 -8.94 -1.31
C PHE A 34 2.57 -10.20 -2.04
N ALA A 35 1.84 -10.64 -3.05
CA ALA A 35 2.28 -11.75 -3.91
C ALA A 35 3.57 -11.39 -4.66
N ALA A 36 3.67 -10.16 -5.19
CA ALA A 36 4.85 -9.71 -5.93
C ALA A 36 6.11 -9.63 -5.07
N VAL A 37 5.98 -9.23 -3.80
CA VAL A 37 7.12 -9.16 -2.87
C VAL A 37 7.34 -10.46 -2.09
N GLY A 38 6.42 -11.41 -2.16
CA GLY A 38 6.55 -12.70 -1.50
C GLY A 38 6.37 -12.66 0.02
N LEU A 39 5.56 -11.75 0.53
CA LEU A 39 5.30 -11.62 1.96
C LEU A 39 3.87 -12.04 2.31
N PRO A 40 3.66 -12.67 3.48
CA PRO A 40 2.31 -12.91 3.98
C PRO A 40 1.67 -11.62 4.46
N TRP A 41 0.35 -11.51 4.31
CA TRP A 41 -0.40 -10.30 4.70
C TRP A 41 -1.41 -10.56 5.83
N SER A 42 -1.27 -11.66 6.56
CA SER A 42 -2.20 -12.04 7.63
C SER A 42 -2.23 -11.06 8.81
N ASN A 43 -1.14 -10.32 9.04
CA ASN A 43 -1.04 -9.33 10.11
C ASN A 43 -0.78 -7.91 9.58
N VAL A 44 -1.12 -7.64 8.32
CA VAL A 44 -0.90 -6.34 7.69
C VAL A 44 -1.82 -5.27 8.28
N SER A 45 -1.29 -4.07 8.45
CA SER A 45 -2.09 -2.86 8.66
C SER A 45 -2.31 -2.17 7.32
N VAL A 46 -3.56 -1.84 7.01
CA VAL A 46 -3.93 -1.15 5.77
C VAL A 46 -4.19 0.32 6.09
N ILE A 47 -3.46 1.20 5.40
CA ILE A 47 -3.61 2.65 5.55
C ILE A 47 -4.00 3.24 4.20
N ASP A 48 -5.18 3.83 4.15
CA ASP A 48 -5.68 4.52 2.96
C ASP A 48 -5.22 5.97 2.99
N ALA A 49 -4.25 6.31 2.14
CA ALA A 49 -3.73 7.67 1.99
C ALA A 49 -4.21 8.33 0.68
N HIS A 50 -5.04 7.64 -0.11
CA HIS A 50 -5.51 8.14 -1.39
C HIS A 50 -6.49 9.29 -1.21
N GLY A 51 -6.11 10.48 -1.66
CA GLY A 51 -6.94 11.68 -1.55
C GLY A 51 -7.17 12.16 -0.11
N LYS A 52 -6.30 11.74 0.83
CA LYS A 52 -6.41 12.05 2.26
C LYS A 52 -5.22 12.86 2.74
N ASP A 53 -5.25 13.27 4.01
CA ASP A 53 -4.13 13.94 4.64
C ASP A 53 -2.94 12.99 4.73
N HIS A 54 -1.91 13.26 3.94
CA HIS A 54 -0.72 12.41 3.85
C HIS A 54 0.11 12.43 5.15
N ALA A 55 0.15 13.57 5.84
CA ALA A 55 0.89 13.67 7.11
C ALA A 55 0.25 12.81 8.20
N GLU A 56 -1.08 12.77 8.27
CA GLU A 56 -1.82 11.91 9.19
C GLU A 56 -1.58 10.43 8.85
N ALA A 57 -1.66 10.07 7.56
CA ALA A 57 -1.39 8.70 7.11
C ALA A 57 0.02 8.25 7.46
N ILE A 58 1.03 9.11 7.26
CA ILE A 58 2.42 8.82 7.62
C ILE A 58 2.56 8.62 9.14
N GLY A 59 1.87 9.43 9.94
CA GLY A 59 1.84 9.27 11.39
C GLY A 59 1.31 7.89 11.81
N ASP A 60 0.25 7.43 11.18
CA ASP A 60 -0.31 6.10 11.42
C ASP A 60 0.66 4.99 11.00
N VAL A 61 1.37 5.16 9.89
CA VAL A 61 2.41 4.22 9.46
C VAL A 61 3.49 4.08 10.53
N VAL A 62 3.98 5.20 11.08
CA VAL A 62 5.02 5.18 12.12
C VAL A 62 4.55 4.40 13.35
N ILE A 63 3.31 4.61 13.79
CA ILE A 63 2.74 3.90 14.95
C ILE A 63 2.71 2.39 14.70
N ASP A 64 2.23 1.97 13.55
CA ASP A 64 2.08 0.55 13.24
C ASP A 64 3.43 -0.13 12.95
N CYS A 65 4.40 0.60 12.37
CA CYS A 65 5.78 0.11 12.22
C CYS A 65 6.42 -0.22 13.57
N ARG A 66 6.16 0.59 14.58
CA ARG A 66 6.68 0.35 15.94
C ARG A 66 6.11 -0.91 16.58
N ARG A 67 4.96 -1.37 16.10
CA ARG A 67 4.36 -2.65 16.52
C ARG A 67 4.91 -3.85 15.75
N GLY A 68 5.83 -3.64 14.82
CA GLY A 68 6.43 -4.71 14.01
C GLY A 68 5.52 -5.28 12.94
N ARG A 69 4.44 -4.60 12.58
CA ARG A 69 3.50 -5.03 11.54
C ARG A 69 3.96 -4.57 10.18
N PRO A 70 3.81 -5.40 9.14
CA PRO A 70 3.90 -4.89 7.77
C PRO A 70 2.70 -3.98 7.48
N ILE A 71 2.94 -2.97 6.65
CA ILE A 71 1.93 -1.96 6.33
C ILE A 71 1.74 -1.93 4.83
N PHE A 72 0.48 -1.90 4.41
CA PHE A 72 0.09 -1.62 3.04
C PHE A 72 -0.50 -0.21 2.98
N ILE A 73 0.03 0.63 2.09
CA ILE A 73 -0.42 2.01 1.91
C ILE A 73 -1.08 2.14 0.54
N ILE A 74 -2.35 2.53 0.55
CA ILE A 74 -3.08 2.89 -0.66
C ILE A 74 -2.66 4.33 -0.99
N ALA A 75 -1.76 4.49 -1.95
CA ALA A 75 -1.19 5.78 -2.32
C ALA A 75 -1.99 6.44 -3.44
N ASP A 76 -1.89 7.76 -3.53
CA ASP A 76 -2.25 8.52 -4.71
C ASP A 76 -0.98 9.03 -5.41
N PRO A 77 -1.08 9.64 -6.62
CA PRO A 77 0.11 10.10 -7.35
C PRO A 77 0.96 11.14 -6.60
N LYS A 78 0.37 11.82 -5.62
CA LYS A 78 1.04 12.86 -4.83
C LYS A 78 1.57 12.36 -3.49
N PHE A 79 1.40 11.07 -3.19
CA PHE A 79 1.84 10.51 -1.92
C PHE A 79 3.37 10.68 -1.78
N PRO A 80 3.83 11.37 -0.69
CA PRO A 80 5.22 11.77 -0.57
C PRO A 80 6.07 10.64 0.05
N VAL A 81 6.59 9.74 -0.76
CA VAL A 81 7.44 8.62 -0.31
C VAL A 81 8.68 9.14 0.43
N HIS A 82 9.23 10.26 0.00
CA HIS A 82 10.39 10.86 0.67
C HIS A 82 10.08 11.28 2.12
N GLU A 83 8.93 11.91 2.34
CA GLU A 83 8.49 12.28 3.70
C GLU A 83 8.17 11.05 4.56
N LEU A 84 7.60 10.01 3.96
CA LEU A 84 7.43 8.73 4.63
C LEU A 84 8.77 8.17 5.10
N ALA A 85 9.75 8.15 4.23
CA ALA A 85 11.09 7.65 4.53
C ALA A 85 11.77 8.47 5.65
N GLU A 86 11.62 9.80 5.64
CA GLU A 86 12.13 10.66 6.70
C GLU A 86 11.50 10.34 8.06
N ALA A 87 10.19 10.11 8.08
CA ALA A 87 9.47 9.76 9.30
C ALA A 87 9.89 8.40 9.87
N LEU A 88 10.36 7.49 9.02
CA LEU A 88 10.79 6.14 9.38
C LEU A 88 12.32 6.04 9.60
N HIS A 89 13.04 7.15 9.51
CA HIS A 89 14.50 7.17 9.62
C HIS A 89 14.99 6.51 10.93
N GLY A 90 16.00 5.68 10.82
CA GLY A 90 16.56 4.94 11.96
C GLY A 90 15.86 3.62 12.27
N MET A 91 14.74 3.32 11.61
CA MET A 91 14.04 2.04 11.75
C MET A 91 14.55 1.05 10.71
N ASP A 92 14.75 -0.20 11.12
CA ASP A 92 15.23 -1.27 10.23
C ASP A 92 14.08 -1.85 9.40
N LEU A 93 13.76 -1.15 8.32
CA LEU A 93 12.61 -1.41 7.46
C LEU A 93 13.03 -1.47 5.99
N ILE A 94 12.22 -2.17 5.19
CA ILE A 94 12.24 -2.09 3.74
C ILE A 94 10.96 -1.38 3.29
N ILE A 95 11.12 -0.44 2.37
CA ILE A 95 10.01 0.23 1.68
C ILE A 95 9.94 -0.34 0.26
N TYR A 96 8.81 -0.90 -0.09
CA TYR A 96 8.53 -1.37 -1.45
C TYR A 96 7.56 -0.42 -2.13
N ILE A 97 7.87 -0.06 -3.36
CA ILE A 97 6.94 0.61 -4.27
C ILE A 97 6.50 -0.41 -5.31
N CYS A 98 5.21 -0.66 -5.38
CA CYS A 98 4.61 -1.58 -6.33
C CYS A 98 3.86 -0.76 -7.38
N GLN A 99 4.43 -0.67 -8.58
CA GLN A 99 3.92 0.17 -9.67
C GLN A 99 3.21 -0.66 -10.72
N ASP A 100 2.13 -0.11 -11.25
CA ASP A 100 1.41 -0.65 -12.41
C ASP A 100 1.08 -2.14 -12.26
N LEU A 101 0.65 -2.54 -11.06
CA LEU A 101 0.34 -3.93 -10.74
C LEU A 101 -0.70 -4.51 -11.71
N GLY A 102 -0.38 -5.68 -12.27
CA GLY A 102 -1.21 -6.35 -13.25
C GLY A 102 -1.06 -5.86 -14.69
N GLU A 103 -0.28 -4.81 -14.90
CA GLU A 103 0.01 -4.28 -16.24
C GLU A 103 1.33 -4.84 -16.77
N THR A 104 1.58 -4.63 -18.07
CA THR A 104 2.85 -5.06 -18.70
C THR A 104 4.06 -4.31 -18.14
N GLU A 105 3.85 -3.10 -17.65
CA GLU A 105 4.87 -2.22 -17.06
C GLU A 105 5.05 -2.46 -15.57
N GLU A 106 4.43 -3.49 -14.99
CA GLU A 106 4.55 -3.80 -13.57
C GLU A 106 6.00 -3.80 -13.12
N ARG A 107 6.26 -3.05 -12.06
CA ARG A 107 7.61 -2.92 -11.52
C ARG A 107 7.57 -2.80 -9.99
N ILE A 108 8.41 -3.58 -9.34
CA ILE A 108 8.61 -3.52 -7.89
C ILE A 108 10.00 -2.95 -7.64
N ILE A 109 10.06 -1.84 -6.92
CA ILE A 109 11.31 -1.24 -6.47
C ILE A 109 11.33 -1.17 -4.97
N SER A 110 12.51 -1.27 -4.37
CA SER A 110 12.64 -1.28 -2.93
C SER A 110 13.83 -0.45 -2.46
N GLY A 111 13.81 -0.07 -1.22
CA GLY A 111 14.86 0.66 -0.55
C GLY A 111 14.65 0.67 0.96
N THR A 112 15.45 1.48 1.63
CA THR A 112 15.37 1.66 3.07
C THR A 112 14.93 3.08 3.39
N PRO A 113 14.58 3.39 4.66
CA PRO A 113 14.30 4.77 5.04
C PRO A 113 15.43 5.75 4.73
N GLU A 114 16.69 5.30 4.79
CA GLU A 114 17.87 6.12 4.51
C GLU A 114 18.15 6.25 3.01
N ASN A 115 17.69 5.30 2.21
CA ASN A 115 17.84 5.30 0.75
C ASN A 115 16.52 4.82 0.11
N PRO A 116 15.47 5.65 0.15
CA PRO A 116 14.14 5.24 -0.26
C PRO A 116 14.02 5.04 -1.77
N PRO A 117 13.12 4.14 -2.20
CA PRO A 117 12.79 4.03 -3.62
C PRO A 117 12.01 5.27 -4.08
N VAL A 118 12.15 5.61 -5.35
CA VAL A 118 11.43 6.74 -5.96
C VAL A 118 10.45 6.18 -7.00
N PRO A 119 9.14 6.40 -6.84
CA PRO A 119 8.18 5.96 -7.84
C PRO A 119 8.36 6.73 -9.16
N ASP A 120 8.28 6.03 -10.27
CA ASP A 120 8.32 6.61 -11.62
C ASP A 120 7.01 6.41 -12.39
N SER A 121 5.96 6.03 -11.70
CA SER A 121 4.59 5.91 -12.20
C SER A 121 3.63 6.62 -11.28
N ASN A 122 2.51 7.10 -11.82
CA ASN A 122 1.42 7.68 -11.05
C ASN A 122 0.50 6.62 -10.40
N LEU A 123 0.63 5.37 -10.81
CA LEU A 123 -0.17 4.26 -10.28
C LEU A 123 0.73 3.35 -9.44
N PHE A 124 0.73 3.57 -8.15
CA PHE A 124 1.54 2.77 -7.23
C PHE A 124 0.88 2.62 -5.86
N CYS A 125 1.28 1.60 -5.15
CA CYS A 125 1.04 1.42 -3.73
C CYS A 125 2.36 1.12 -3.03
N CYS A 126 2.37 1.21 -1.71
CA CYS A 126 3.57 0.99 -0.92
C CYS A 126 3.37 -0.15 0.08
N ILE A 127 4.44 -0.90 0.30
CA ILE A 127 4.55 -1.82 1.43
C ILE A 127 5.73 -1.37 2.28
N VAL A 128 5.52 -1.27 3.59
CA VAL A 128 6.60 -1.08 4.56
C VAL A 128 6.65 -2.32 5.44
N ALA A 129 7.78 -2.97 5.49
CA ALA A 129 7.93 -4.22 6.23
C ALA A 129 9.25 -4.23 7.03
N PRO A 130 9.29 -4.97 8.16
CA PRO A 130 10.55 -5.17 8.86
C PRO A 130 11.61 -5.80 7.94
N ASN A 131 12.82 -5.28 8.01
CA ASN A 131 13.95 -5.85 7.29
C ASN A 131 14.43 -7.09 8.03
N ARG A 132 13.92 -8.23 7.61
CA ARG A 132 14.33 -9.52 8.19
C ARG A 132 15.33 -10.19 7.26
N THR A 133 16.58 -10.12 7.65
CA THR A 133 17.62 -10.93 7.04
C THR A 133 17.69 -12.26 7.81
N GLU A 134 17.30 -13.34 7.16
CA GLU A 134 17.60 -14.67 7.67
C GLU A 134 18.96 -15.14 7.16
#